data_c515ad0124a40a8dce042a56655ad225
#
_entry.id   c515ad0124a40a8dce042a56655ad225
#
_cell.length_a   1.000
_cell.length_b   1.000
_cell.length_c   1.000
_cell.angle_alpha   90.00
_cell.angle_beta   90.00
_cell.angle_gamma   90.00
#
_symmetry.space_group_name_H-M   'P 1'
#
loop_
_entity.id
_entity.type
_entity.pdbx_description
1 polymer ?
#
loop_
_entity_poly.entity_id
_entity_poly.type
_entity_poly.pdbx_seq_one_letter_code
_entity_poly.pdbx_strand_id
1 'polypeptide(L)'
;MEQKFKATKKAGLLGIFGNLFLLIIKGFIGFYTNSQSMIADAINSASDIIASLMTFIGNKISSEPKDDTHNFGHGKAEYIFSLFISITMMGLSLKLLIDSILRLINQTTFNYSVFLIIICLVTIITKLCLFIYTHRLYKKYDNILLKSNAEDHRNDCLLTTLTLISIISGHFFGIYYVDGIVGLLISLWIFVSGLKIFIESYNILMDISIDPKTKADIIALVKRHENVLNCINFYAIPIGYDYVLIFTIEVDGQMTTYDSHKLAEHLEKEISNHEKIEKVIIHVDPV
;
A
#
# COMPACT_ATOMS: atom_id res chain seq x y z
N MET A 1 -13.29 6.26 -11.31
CA MET A 1 -13.27 6.18 -9.82
C MET A 1 -14.18 5.10 -9.24
N GLU A 2 -15.48 5.05 -9.54
CA GLU A 2 -16.43 4.08 -8.95
C GLU A 2 -16.01 2.60 -9.09
N GLN A 3 -15.50 2.19 -10.26
CA GLN A 3 -15.04 0.81 -10.48
C GLN A 3 -13.84 0.44 -9.60
N LYS A 4 -12.94 1.40 -9.32
CA LYS A 4 -11.80 1.24 -8.42
C LYS A 4 -12.27 0.96 -6.99
N PHE A 5 -13.18 1.79 -6.46
CA PHE A 5 -13.73 1.60 -5.12
C PHE A 5 -14.46 0.27 -4.96
N LYS A 6 -15.27 -0.13 -5.97
CA LYS A 6 -15.94 -1.44 -5.98
C LYS A 6 -14.93 -2.60 -5.97
N ALA A 7 -13.83 -2.48 -6.74
CA ALA A 7 -12.80 -3.51 -6.79
C ALA A 7 -12.03 -3.61 -5.46
N THR A 8 -11.64 -2.49 -4.86
CA THR A 8 -10.94 -2.44 -3.56
C THR A 8 -11.83 -2.98 -2.44
N LYS A 9 -13.12 -2.58 -2.41
CA LYS A 9 -14.10 -3.14 -1.48
C LYS A 9 -14.20 -4.66 -1.58
N LYS A 10 -14.28 -5.19 -2.81
CA LYS A 10 -14.36 -6.63 -3.04
C LYS A 10 -13.08 -7.35 -2.60
N ALA A 11 -11.90 -6.77 -2.84
CA ALA A 11 -10.62 -7.32 -2.38
C ALA A 11 -10.56 -7.39 -0.85
N GLY A 12 -10.93 -6.31 -0.14
CA GLY A 12 -10.99 -6.29 1.32
C GLY A 12 -11.96 -7.35 1.89
N LEU A 13 -13.15 -7.47 1.32
CA LEU A 13 -14.12 -8.50 1.73
C LEU A 13 -13.59 -9.93 1.49
N LEU A 14 -13.00 -10.20 0.33
CA LEU A 14 -12.42 -11.51 0.05
C LEU A 14 -11.24 -11.82 0.99
N GLY A 15 -10.43 -10.82 1.34
CA GLY A 15 -9.39 -10.95 2.36
C GLY A 15 -9.97 -11.31 3.73
N ILE A 16 -11.01 -10.61 4.19
CA ILE A 16 -11.71 -10.92 5.46
C ILE A 16 -12.23 -12.35 5.46
N PHE A 17 -12.96 -12.76 4.42
CA PHE A 17 -13.53 -14.12 4.35
C PHE A 17 -12.46 -15.20 4.22
N GLY A 18 -11.42 -14.96 3.41
CA GLY A 18 -10.30 -15.91 3.27
C GLY A 18 -9.53 -16.10 4.58
N ASN A 19 -9.23 -15.02 5.28
CA ASN A 19 -8.53 -15.09 6.57
C ASN A 19 -9.42 -15.65 7.68
N LEU A 20 -10.73 -15.38 7.66
CA LEU A 20 -11.69 -15.98 8.58
C LEU A 20 -11.79 -17.52 8.38
N PHE A 21 -11.80 -17.96 7.13
CA PHE A 21 -11.76 -19.38 6.78
C PHE A 21 -10.49 -20.04 7.34
N LEU A 22 -9.32 -19.41 7.16
CA LEU A 22 -8.06 -19.92 7.71
C LEU A 22 -8.04 -19.91 9.23
N LEU A 23 -8.55 -18.86 9.88
CA LEU A 23 -8.67 -18.77 11.34
C LEU A 23 -9.49 -19.93 11.90
N ILE A 24 -10.65 -20.21 11.30
CA ILE A 24 -11.54 -21.30 11.77
C ILE A 24 -10.86 -22.66 11.62
N ILE A 25 -10.27 -22.96 10.45
CA ILE A 25 -9.64 -24.27 10.22
C ILE A 25 -8.42 -24.45 11.13
N LYS A 26 -7.53 -23.46 11.19
CA LYS A 26 -6.33 -23.50 12.04
C LYS A 26 -6.70 -23.58 13.51
N GLY A 27 -7.67 -22.78 13.94
CA GLY A 27 -8.15 -22.80 15.33
C GLY A 27 -8.77 -24.14 15.73
N PHE A 28 -9.62 -24.71 14.88
CA PHE A 28 -10.24 -26.01 15.11
C PHE A 28 -9.18 -27.13 15.22
N ILE A 29 -8.25 -27.19 14.28
CA ILE A 29 -7.19 -28.20 14.29
C ILE A 29 -6.21 -27.97 15.45
N GLY A 30 -5.83 -26.71 15.73
CA GLY A 30 -4.98 -26.37 16.86
C GLY A 30 -5.57 -26.83 18.20
N PHE A 31 -6.86 -26.58 18.38
CA PHE A 31 -7.59 -27.05 19.58
C PHE A 31 -7.71 -28.59 19.64
N TYR A 32 -8.10 -29.23 18.55
CA TYR A 32 -8.26 -30.68 18.49
C TYR A 32 -6.95 -31.43 18.69
N THR A 33 -5.85 -30.94 18.13
CA THR A 33 -4.51 -31.53 18.25
C THR A 33 -3.73 -31.07 19.48
N ASN A 34 -4.30 -30.17 20.27
CA ASN A 34 -3.64 -29.51 21.40
C ASN A 34 -2.29 -28.87 21.01
N SER A 35 -2.20 -28.34 19.78
CA SER A 35 -0.99 -27.76 19.20
C SER A 35 -0.96 -26.27 19.43
N GLN A 36 -0.07 -25.81 20.34
CA GLN A 36 0.11 -24.38 20.60
C GLN A 36 0.64 -23.61 19.38
N SER A 37 1.46 -24.23 18.55
CA SER A 37 1.95 -23.59 17.31
C SER A 37 0.82 -23.33 16.32
N MET A 38 -0.14 -24.26 16.21
CA MET A 38 -1.30 -24.09 15.34
C MET A 38 -2.28 -23.03 15.88
N ILE A 39 -2.44 -22.94 17.20
CA ILE A 39 -3.25 -21.88 17.83
C ILE A 39 -2.58 -20.51 17.59
N ALA A 40 -1.25 -20.42 17.72
CA ALA A 40 -0.51 -19.20 17.41
C ALA A 40 -0.68 -18.79 15.93
N ASP A 41 -0.66 -19.75 14.99
CA ASP A 41 -0.88 -19.50 13.56
C ASP A 41 -2.35 -19.08 13.27
N ALA A 42 -3.32 -19.60 14.03
CA ALA A 42 -4.70 -19.12 13.97
C ALA A 42 -4.82 -17.66 14.45
N ILE A 43 -4.15 -17.29 15.53
CA ILE A 43 -4.10 -15.90 16.01
C ILE A 43 -3.47 -14.97 14.96
N ASN A 44 -2.42 -15.43 14.25
CA ASN A 44 -1.85 -14.66 13.14
C ASN A 44 -2.90 -14.42 12.05
N SER A 45 -3.69 -15.43 11.68
CA SER A 45 -4.78 -15.25 10.71
C SER A 45 -5.87 -14.28 11.20
N ALA A 46 -6.07 -14.13 12.51
CA ALA A 46 -6.94 -13.08 13.07
C ALA A 46 -6.35 -11.67 12.85
N SER A 47 -5.02 -11.50 12.96
CA SER A 47 -4.35 -10.24 12.66
C SER A 47 -4.48 -9.86 11.18
N ASP A 48 -4.46 -10.85 10.27
CA ASP A 48 -4.66 -10.63 8.83
C ASP A 48 -6.08 -10.16 8.49
N ILE A 49 -7.08 -10.57 9.31
CA ILE A 49 -8.44 -10.04 9.21
C ILE A 49 -8.44 -8.54 9.48
N ILE A 50 -7.66 -8.08 10.46
CA ILE A 50 -7.54 -6.65 10.79
C ILE A 50 -6.95 -5.87 9.60
N ALA A 51 -5.88 -6.37 8.96
CA ALA A 51 -5.30 -5.74 7.78
C ALA A 51 -6.30 -5.64 6.61
N SER A 52 -7.06 -6.72 6.36
CA SER A 52 -8.12 -6.73 5.34
C SER A 52 -9.29 -5.79 5.69
N LEU A 53 -9.61 -5.68 6.98
CA LEU A 53 -10.62 -4.73 7.49
C LEU A 53 -10.16 -3.28 7.31
N MET A 54 -8.88 -2.98 7.55
CA MET A 54 -8.30 -1.66 7.29
C MET A 54 -8.42 -1.29 5.80
N THR A 55 -8.15 -2.24 4.89
CA THR A 55 -8.37 -2.04 3.45
C THR A 55 -9.83 -1.72 3.13
N PHE A 56 -10.77 -2.45 3.74
CA PHE A 56 -12.21 -2.22 3.52
C PHE A 56 -12.68 -0.86 4.07
N ILE A 57 -12.30 -0.52 5.29
CA ILE A 57 -12.69 0.75 5.95
C ILE A 57 -12.01 1.93 5.24
N GLY A 58 -10.71 1.84 4.96
CA GLY A 58 -9.95 2.86 4.25
C GLY A 58 -10.55 3.17 2.89
N ASN A 59 -10.94 2.13 2.13
CA ASN A 59 -11.64 2.31 0.87
C ASN A 59 -13.02 2.95 1.03
N LYS A 60 -13.77 2.59 2.08
CA LYS A 60 -15.09 3.18 2.34
C LYS A 60 -14.97 4.68 2.61
N ILE A 61 -14.05 5.07 3.50
CA ILE A 61 -13.84 6.48 3.85
C ILE A 61 -13.29 7.26 2.67
N SER A 62 -12.28 6.73 1.97
CA SER A 62 -11.67 7.42 0.82
C SER A 62 -12.63 7.62 -0.37
N SER A 63 -13.68 6.81 -0.44
CA SER A 63 -14.73 6.94 -1.47
C SER A 63 -15.79 8.00 -1.17
N GLU A 64 -15.77 8.59 0.02
CA GLU A 64 -16.70 9.66 0.37
C GLU A 64 -16.37 10.94 -0.40
N PRO A 65 -17.38 11.61 -0.97
CA PRO A 65 -17.18 12.83 -1.75
C PRO A 65 -16.71 13.99 -0.88
N LYS A 66 -16.39 15.10 -1.51
CA LYS A 66 -16.11 16.38 -0.87
C LYS A 66 -17.32 16.82 -0.04
N ASP A 67 -17.05 17.35 1.15
CA ASP A 67 -18.04 17.93 2.07
C ASP A 67 -17.57 19.29 2.60
N ASP A 68 -18.37 19.91 3.46
CA ASP A 68 -18.07 21.24 4.02
C ASP A 68 -16.81 21.25 4.92
N THR A 69 -16.46 20.08 5.48
CA THR A 69 -15.29 19.92 6.36
C THR A 69 -14.05 19.46 5.60
N HIS A 70 -14.24 18.71 4.52
CA HIS A 70 -13.17 18.15 3.67
C HIS A 70 -13.33 18.60 2.22
N ASN A 71 -12.93 19.84 1.93
CA ASN A 71 -13.11 20.52 0.63
C ASN A 71 -12.46 19.79 -0.55
N PHE A 72 -11.44 18.95 -0.31
CA PHE A 72 -10.77 18.12 -1.30
C PHE A 72 -11.18 16.65 -1.24
N GLY A 73 -12.21 16.30 -0.42
CA GLY A 73 -12.68 14.93 -0.23
C GLY A 73 -11.79 14.12 0.71
N HIS A 74 -12.05 12.82 0.76
CA HIS A 74 -11.47 11.91 1.76
C HIS A 74 -10.35 11.01 1.18
N GLY A 75 -9.84 11.30 -0.02
CA GLY A 75 -8.87 10.45 -0.74
C GLY A 75 -7.60 10.11 0.06
N LYS A 76 -7.14 11.01 0.94
CA LYS A 76 -5.97 10.77 1.82
C LYS A 76 -6.19 9.63 2.83
N ALA A 77 -7.44 9.23 3.11
CA ALA A 77 -7.73 8.10 4.00
C ALA A 77 -7.07 6.79 3.53
N GLU A 78 -6.94 6.55 2.21
CA GLU A 78 -6.24 5.37 1.70
C GLU A 78 -4.80 5.29 2.19
N TYR A 79 -4.11 6.42 2.25
CA TYR A 79 -2.71 6.49 2.70
C TYR A 79 -2.60 6.33 4.22
N ILE A 80 -3.56 6.87 5.00
CA ILE A 80 -3.62 6.68 6.45
C ILE A 80 -3.77 5.19 6.77
N PHE A 81 -4.73 4.49 6.15
CA PHE A 81 -4.95 3.08 6.40
C PHE A 81 -3.81 2.20 5.87
N SER A 82 -3.20 2.55 4.72
CA SER A 82 -2.01 1.86 4.21
C SER A 82 -0.80 2.02 5.13
N LEU A 83 -0.66 3.18 5.77
CA LEU A 83 0.38 3.43 6.77
C LEU A 83 0.18 2.51 8.00
N PHE A 84 -1.04 2.33 8.50
CA PHE A 84 -1.32 1.37 9.57
C PHE A 84 -0.98 -0.07 9.16
N ILE A 85 -1.36 -0.50 7.96
CA ILE A 85 -1.01 -1.84 7.44
C ILE A 85 0.51 -1.99 7.36
N SER A 86 1.23 -1.00 6.88
CA SER A 86 2.70 -1.05 6.78
C SER A 86 3.40 -1.13 8.13
N ILE A 87 2.89 -0.43 9.16
CA ILE A 87 3.41 -0.52 10.53
C ILE A 87 3.21 -1.92 11.10
N THR A 88 2.04 -2.53 10.88
CA THR A 88 1.79 -3.92 11.33
C THR A 88 2.72 -4.90 10.62
N MET A 89 2.94 -4.76 9.30
CA MET A 89 3.90 -5.57 8.54
C MET A 89 5.32 -5.45 9.11
N MET A 90 5.79 -4.22 9.39
CA MET A 90 7.12 -4.01 9.99
C MET A 90 7.21 -4.61 11.38
N GLY A 91 6.18 -4.46 12.21
CA GLY A 91 6.12 -5.06 13.55
C GLY A 91 6.20 -6.58 13.53
N LEU A 92 5.42 -7.23 12.63
CA LEU A 92 5.46 -8.68 12.41
C LEU A 92 6.82 -9.15 11.89
N SER A 93 7.44 -8.40 10.98
CA SER A 93 8.77 -8.74 10.46
C SER A 93 9.86 -8.68 11.53
N LEU A 94 9.82 -7.70 12.44
CA LEU A 94 10.74 -7.62 13.57
C LEU A 94 10.56 -8.80 14.54
N LYS A 95 9.31 -9.18 14.82
CA LYS A 95 9.03 -10.38 15.61
C LYS A 95 9.61 -11.63 14.93
N LEU A 96 9.37 -11.80 13.63
CA LEU A 96 9.90 -12.93 12.86
C LEU A 96 11.44 -12.95 12.87
N LEU A 97 12.08 -11.77 12.79
CA LEU A 97 13.54 -11.64 12.88
C LEU A 97 14.05 -12.20 14.21
N ILE A 98 13.45 -11.79 15.33
CA ILE A 98 13.81 -12.25 16.67
C ILE A 98 13.58 -13.76 16.79
N ASP A 99 12.42 -14.25 16.38
CA ASP A 99 12.08 -15.68 16.43
C ASP A 99 13.07 -16.51 15.59
N SER A 100 13.48 -16.02 14.42
CA SER A 100 14.46 -16.68 13.55
C SER A 100 15.86 -16.76 14.19
N ILE A 101 16.30 -15.70 14.85
CA ILE A 101 17.57 -15.68 15.61
C ILE A 101 17.51 -16.69 16.77
N LEU A 102 16.42 -16.70 17.54
CA LEU A 102 16.25 -17.62 18.66
C LEU A 102 16.22 -19.09 18.21
N ARG A 103 15.65 -19.39 17.05
CA ARG A 103 15.66 -20.74 16.47
C ARG A 103 17.05 -21.19 16.05
N LEU A 104 17.87 -20.29 15.51
CA LEU A 104 19.27 -20.59 15.17
C LEU A 104 20.10 -20.91 16.42
N ILE A 105 19.85 -20.18 17.53
CA ILE A 105 20.58 -20.39 18.79
C ILE A 105 20.13 -21.69 19.50
N ASN A 106 18.81 -21.92 19.59
CA ASN A 106 18.23 -22.98 20.42
C ASN A 106 18.02 -24.30 19.68
N GLN A 107 18.24 -24.36 18.37
CA GLN A 107 18.08 -25.55 17.52
C GLN A 107 16.73 -26.27 17.77
N THR A 108 15.63 -25.49 17.81
CA THR A 108 14.30 -26.03 18.12
C THR A 108 13.84 -27.04 17.08
N THR A 109 13.40 -28.21 17.54
CA THR A 109 12.83 -29.26 16.69
C THR A 109 11.32 -29.10 16.55
N PHE A 110 10.81 -29.31 15.33
CA PHE A 110 9.37 -29.33 15.09
C PHE A 110 8.78 -30.73 15.36
N ASN A 111 7.61 -30.74 16.00
CA ASN A 111 6.81 -31.98 16.08
C ASN A 111 6.12 -32.16 14.71
N TYR A 112 6.51 -33.24 14.02
CA TYR A 112 5.93 -33.60 12.74
C TYR A 112 4.45 -34.03 12.91
N SER A 113 3.59 -33.47 12.05
CA SER A 113 2.20 -33.91 11.89
C SER A 113 1.75 -33.72 10.46
N VAL A 114 1.12 -34.74 9.88
CA VAL A 114 0.53 -34.64 8.51
C VAL A 114 -0.50 -33.49 8.43
N PHE A 115 -1.22 -33.23 9.50
CA PHE A 115 -2.17 -32.12 9.56
C PHE A 115 -1.49 -30.76 9.38
N LEU A 116 -0.27 -30.57 9.90
CA LEU A 116 0.52 -29.35 9.69
C LEU A 116 0.82 -29.11 8.22
N ILE A 117 1.23 -30.16 7.49
CA ILE A 117 1.49 -30.06 6.05
C ILE A 117 0.22 -29.70 5.29
N ILE A 118 -0.89 -30.37 5.58
CA ILE A 118 -2.18 -30.09 4.90
C ILE A 118 -2.60 -28.62 5.12
N ILE A 119 -2.49 -28.12 6.35
CA ILE A 119 -2.84 -26.73 6.66
C ILE A 119 -1.90 -25.74 5.98
N CYS A 120 -0.58 -25.99 5.97
CA CYS A 120 0.36 -25.15 5.22
C CYS A 120 -0.05 -25.08 3.74
N LEU A 121 -0.38 -26.21 3.11
CA LEU A 121 -0.82 -26.22 1.71
C LEU A 121 -2.12 -25.45 1.50
N VAL A 122 -3.13 -25.64 2.34
CA VAL A 122 -4.40 -24.91 2.27
C VAL A 122 -4.16 -23.40 2.46
N THR A 123 -3.30 -23.02 3.41
CA THR A 123 -2.95 -21.61 3.66
C THR A 123 -2.23 -21.00 2.45
N ILE A 124 -1.24 -21.71 1.89
CA ILE A 124 -0.49 -21.24 0.70
C ILE A 124 -1.43 -21.02 -0.47
N ILE A 125 -2.31 -21.99 -0.76
CA ILE A 125 -3.26 -21.89 -1.87
C ILE A 125 -4.20 -20.68 -1.65
N THR A 126 -4.77 -20.56 -0.46
CA THR A 126 -5.70 -19.45 -0.13
C THR A 126 -5.01 -18.09 -0.26
N LYS A 127 -3.83 -17.94 0.36
CA LYS A 127 -3.07 -16.67 0.33
C LYS A 127 -2.55 -16.35 -1.07
N LEU A 128 -2.14 -17.33 -1.84
CA LEU A 128 -1.72 -17.15 -3.22
C LEU A 128 -2.87 -16.68 -4.12
N CYS A 129 -4.06 -17.26 -3.97
CA CYS A 129 -5.26 -16.82 -4.68
C CYS A 129 -5.61 -15.36 -4.34
N LEU A 130 -5.60 -15.00 -3.05
CA LEU A 130 -5.85 -13.65 -2.57
C LEU A 130 -4.79 -12.67 -3.12
N PHE A 131 -3.51 -13.03 -3.05
CA PHE A 131 -2.41 -12.24 -3.59
C PHE A 131 -2.58 -11.98 -5.09
N ILE A 132 -2.75 -13.02 -5.89
CA ILE A 132 -2.88 -12.90 -7.36
C ILE A 132 -4.07 -12.00 -7.72
N TYR A 133 -5.20 -12.18 -7.05
CA TYR A 133 -6.39 -11.38 -7.27
C TYR A 133 -6.16 -9.91 -6.93
N THR A 134 -5.68 -9.64 -5.72
CA THR A 134 -5.47 -8.28 -5.20
C THR A 134 -4.35 -7.56 -5.97
N HIS A 135 -3.27 -8.27 -6.32
CA HIS A 135 -2.16 -7.71 -7.10
C HIS A 135 -2.57 -7.33 -8.54
N ARG A 136 -3.43 -8.14 -9.19
CA ARG A 136 -4.00 -7.78 -10.50
C ARG A 136 -4.86 -6.52 -10.41
N LEU A 137 -5.63 -6.37 -9.34
CA LEU A 137 -6.42 -5.16 -9.11
C LEU A 137 -5.52 -3.95 -8.80
N TYR A 138 -4.47 -4.13 -8.00
CA TYR A 138 -3.46 -3.09 -7.77
C TYR A 138 -2.86 -2.59 -9.09
N LYS A 139 -2.38 -3.50 -9.94
CA LYS A 139 -1.80 -3.12 -11.25
C LYS A 139 -2.80 -2.39 -12.17
N LYS A 140 -4.09 -2.67 -12.03
CA LYS A 140 -5.13 -2.05 -12.85
C LYS A 140 -5.53 -0.67 -12.36
N TYR A 141 -5.57 -0.47 -11.04
CA TYR A 141 -6.17 0.73 -10.43
C TYR A 141 -5.17 1.61 -9.69
N ASP A 142 -3.90 1.21 -9.59
CA ASP A 142 -2.80 1.91 -8.89
C ASP A 142 -3.22 2.41 -7.49
N ASN A 143 -3.80 1.51 -6.67
CA ASN A 143 -4.37 1.83 -5.38
C ASN A 143 -3.46 1.34 -4.25
N ILE A 144 -3.05 2.22 -3.33
CA ILE A 144 -2.13 1.92 -2.24
C ILE A 144 -2.68 0.88 -1.25
N LEU A 145 -4.01 0.87 -0.99
CA LEU A 145 -4.65 -0.15 -0.15
C LEU A 145 -4.59 -1.54 -0.79
N LEU A 146 -4.81 -1.62 -2.12
CA LEU A 146 -4.67 -2.87 -2.86
C LEU A 146 -3.22 -3.35 -2.88
N LYS A 147 -2.26 -2.43 -2.99
CA LYS A 147 -0.83 -2.72 -2.90
C LYS A 147 -0.47 -3.29 -1.54
N SER A 148 -0.84 -2.58 -0.46
CA SER A 148 -0.56 -3.00 0.92
C SER A 148 -1.15 -4.36 1.24
N ASN A 149 -2.40 -4.60 0.86
CA ASN A 149 -3.09 -5.86 1.09
C ASN A 149 -2.50 -7.02 0.24
N ALA A 150 -2.09 -6.74 -1.01
CA ALA A 150 -1.41 -7.74 -1.83
C ALA A 150 -0.04 -8.13 -1.25
N GLU A 151 0.75 -7.15 -0.80
CA GLU A 151 2.03 -7.40 -0.14
C GLU A 151 1.87 -8.22 1.15
N ASP A 152 0.85 -7.95 1.94
CA ASP A 152 0.49 -8.72 3.13
C ASP A 152 0.20 -10.20 2.78
N HIS A 153 -0.70 -10.46 1.84
CA HIS A 153 -1.00 -11.83 1.40
C HIS A 153 0.21 -12.55 0.80
N ARG A 154 1.09 -11.83 0.08
CA ARG A 154 2.34 -12.39 -0.45
C ARG A 154 3.28 -12.81 0.69
N ASN A 155 3.44 -11.96 1.68
CA ASN A 155 4.31 -12.22 2.82
C ASN A 155 3.84 -13.43 3.62
N ASP A 156 2.53 -13.57 3.85
CA ASP A 156 1.95 -14.75 4.49
C ASP A 156 2.18 -16.03 3.69
N CYS A 157 2.06 -15.96 2.36
CA CYS A 157 2.36 -17.09 1.49
C CYS A 157 3.83 -17.51 1.61
N LEU A 158 4.77 -16.55 1.62
CA LEU A 158 6.20 -16.81 1.80
C LEU A 158 6.50 -17.42 3.17
N LEU A 159 5.93 -16.87 4.24
CA LEU A 159 6.09 -17.37 5.60
C LEU A 159 5.59 -18.80 5.74
N THR A 160 4.40 -19.08 5.22
CA THR A 160 3.83 -20.44 5.29
C THR A 160 4.64 -21.43 4.43
N THR A 161 5.13 -21.00 3.27
CA THR A 161 6.01 -21.82 2.43
C THR A 161 7.32 -22.14 3.16
N LEU A 162 7.92 -21.16 3.83
CA LEU A 162 9.09 -21.37 4.66
C LEU A 162 8.81 -22.39 5.78
N THR A 163 7.70 -22.23 6.50
CA THR A 163 7.29 -23.17 7.54
C THR A 163 7.16 -24.60 6.99
N LEU A 164 6.58 -24.76 5.81
CA LEU A 164 6.46 -26.06 5.15
C LEU A 164 7.84 -26.65 4.78
N ILE A 165 8.74 -25.85 4.21
CA ILE A 165 10.12 -26.27 3.90
C ILE A 165 10.85 -26.69 5.17
N SER A 166 10.70 -25.94 6.25
CA SER A 166 11.35 -26.24 7.54
C SER A 166 10.84 -27.54 8.14
N ILE A 167 9.53 -27.81 8.08
CA ILE A 167 8.93 -29.07 8.52
C ILE A 167 9.51 -30.25 7.72
N ILE A 168 9.56 -30.14 6.40
CA ILE A 168 10.09 -31.18 5.50
C ILE A 168 11.58 -31.38 5.74
N SER A 169 12.35 -30.29 5.82
CA SER A 169 13.81 -30.32 6.03
C SER A 169 14.19 -30.96 7.36
N GLY A 170 13.51 -30.59 8.45
CA GLY A 170 13.72 -31.17 9.76
C GLY A 170 13.34 -32.65 9.84
N HIS A 171 12.20 -33.01 9.24
CA HIS A 171 11.70 -34.39 9.30
C HIS A 171 12.51 -35.38 8.45
N PHE A 172 12.81 -35.05 7.19
CA PHE A 172 13.46 -35.97 6.24
C PHE A 172 14.98 -35.89 6.25
N PHE A 173 15.57 -34.73 6.56
CA PHE A 173 17.00 -34.52 6.44
C PHE A 173 17.69 -34.22 7.78
N GLY A 174 16.95 -34.03 8.87
CA GLY A 174 17.52 -33.66 10.18
C GLY A 174 18.17 -32.28 10.20
N ILE A 175 17.81 -31.40 9.22
CA ILE A 175 18.41 -30.08 9.06
C ILE A 175 17.49 -29.02 9.67
N TYR A 176 17.77 -28.58 10.88
CA TYR A 176 16.92 -27.66 11.64
C TYR A 176 17.29 -26.17 11.50
N TYR A 177 18.50 -25.85 11.05
CA TYR A 177 18.94 -24.46 10.91
C TYR A 177 18.40 -23.74 9.66
N VAL A 178 17.84 -24.45 8.68
CA VAL A 178 17.25 -23.89 7.45
C VAL A 178 16.16 -22.88 7.80
N ASP A 179 15.29 -23.21 8.74
CA ASP A 179 14.21 -22.36 9.22
C ASP A 179 14.72 -20.98 9.69
N GLY A 180 15.76 -20.97 10.53
CA GLY A 180 16.34 -19.73 11.04
C GLY A 180 16.96 -18.87 9.96
N ILE A 181 17.76 -19.46 9.06
CA ILE A 181 18.44 -18.68 7.98
C ILE A 181 17.44 -18.08 7.01
N VAL A 182 16.51 -18.89 6.51
CA VAL A 182 15.51 -18.40 5.55
C VAL A 182 14.54 -17.45 6.22
N GLY A 183 14.20 -17.68 7.49
CA GLY A 183 13.39 -16.76 8.30
C GLY A 183 14.03 -15.38 8.44
N LEU A 184 15.36 -15.29 8.65
CA LEU A 184 16.10 -14.03 8.66
C LEU A 184 15.97 -13.29 7.32
N LEU A 185 16.17 -13.98 6.20
CA LEU A 185 16.10 -13.37 4.87
C LEU A 185 14.67 -12.87 4.56
N ILE A 186 13.66 -13.66 4.89
CA ILE A 186 12.26 -13.28 4.66
C ILE A 186 11.85 -12.14 5.58
N SER A 187 12.25 -12.14 6.86
CA SER A 187 11.94 -11.04 7.77
C SER A 187 12.50 -9.70 7.28
N LEU A 188 13.74 -9.70 6.78
CA LEU A 188 14.33 -8.50 6.18
C LEU A 188 13.57 -8.04 4.93
N TRP A 189 13.17 -8.99 4.08
CA TRP A 189 12.37 -8.71 2.89
C TRP A 189 11.01 -8.06 3.24
N ILE A 190 10.29 -8.62 4.23
CA ILE A 190 8.99 -8.11 4.67
C ILE A 190 9.16 -6.71 5.27
N PHE A 191 10.21 -6.49 6.08
CA PHE A 191 10.52 -5.18 6.65
C PHE A 191 10.72 -4.12 5.56
N VAL A 192 11.54 -4.42 4.55
CA VAL A 192 11.80 -3.50 3.42
C VAL A 192 10.51 -3.23 2.62
N SER A 193 9.66 -4.25 2.42
CA SER A 193 8.38 -4.08 1.74
C SER A 193 7.43 -3.16 2.54
N GLY A 194 7.31 -3.38 3.84
CA GLY A 194 6.53 -2.53 4.73
C GLY A 194 7.06 -1.09 4.77
N LEU A 195 8.39 -0.93 4.85
CA LEU A 195 9.03 0.39 4.85
C LEU A 195 8.76 1.17 3.56
N LYS A 196 8.75 0.51 2.40
CA LYS A 196 8.40 1.17 1.12
C LYS A 196 6.97 1.70 1.12
N ILE A 197 6.00 0.89 1.58
CA ILE A 197 4.60 1.32 1.69
C ILE A 197 4.46 2.46 2.70
N PHE A 198 5.17 2.37 3.83
CA PHE A 198 5.20 3.42 4.85
C PHE A 198 5.69 4.75 4.26
N ILE A 199 6.85 4.75 3.60
CA ILE A 199 7.44 5.96 3.01
C ILE A 199 6.52 6.54 1.92
N GLU A 200 5.92 5.71 1.07
CA GLU A 200 4.99 6.15 0.03
C GLU A 200 3.76 6.83 0.64
N SER A 201 3.15 6.21 1.65
CA SER A 201 2.00 6.78 2.36
C SER A 201 2.37 8.05 3.12
N TYR A 202 3.50 8.04 3.83
CA TYR A 202 4.02 9.18 4.57
C TYR A 202 4.26 10.38 3.66
N ASN A 203 4.91 10.18 2.52
CA ASN A 203 5.23 11.24 1.58
C ASN A 203 3.97 11.95 1.04
N ILE A 204 2.93 11.19 0.71
CA ILE A 204 1.65 11.78 0.26
C ILE A 204 0.97 12.57 1.39
N LEU A 205 1.00 12.05 2.62
CA LEU A 205 0.43 12.74 3.79
C LEU A 205 1.20 14.01 4.15
N MET A 206 2.51 14.04 3.84
CA MET A 206 3.41 15.19 4.03
C MET A 206 3.50 16.07 2.78
N ASP A 207 2.50 16.01 1.91
CA ASP A 207 2.37 16.87 0.72
C ASP A 207 3.58 16.84 -0.22
N ILE A 208 4.08 15.61 -0.52
CA ILE A 208 5.16 15.45 -1.49
C ILE A 208 4.79 16.08 -2.83
N SER A 209 5.71 16.85 -3.39
CA SER A 209 5.51 17.46 -4.72
C SER A 209 5.41 16.41 -5.81
N ILE A 210 4.80 16.80 -6.95
CA ILE A 210 4.76 16.00 -8.17
C ILE A 210 6.19 15.65 -8.62
N ASP A 211 6.34 14.56 -9.38
CA ASP A 211 7.65 14.11 -9.82
C ASP A 211 8.41 15.20 -10.62
N PRO A 212 9.76 15.24 -10.52
CA PRO A 212 10.56 16.31 -11.12
C PRO A 212 10.41 16.44 -12.63
N LYS A 213 10.15 15.33 -13.34
CA LYS A 213 9.97 15.34 -14.79
C LYS A 213 8.65 16.00 -15.16
N THR A 214 7.54 15.58 -14.58
CA THR A 214 6.23 16.18 -14.79
C THR A 214 6.23 17.67 -14.41
N LYS A 215 6.88 18.04 -13.30
CA LYS A 215 7.07 19.44 -12.93
C LYS A 215 7.81 20.22 -14.02
N ALA A 216 8.90 19.70 -14.55
CA ALA A 216 9.69 20.36 -15.60
C ALA A 216 8.88 20.47 -16.90
N ASP A 217 8.12 19.45 -17.28
CA ASP A 217 7.29 19.45 -18.47
C ASP A 217 6.18 20.52 -18.39
N ILE A 218 5.52 20.66 -17.22
CA ILE A 218 4.52 21.71 -16.99
C ILE A 218 5.14 23.09 -17.03
N ILE A 219 6.28 23.32 -16.37
CA ILE A 219 6.97 24.62 -16.41
C ILE A 219 7.40 24.96 -17.84
N ALA A 220 7.87 23.98 -18.60
CA ALA A 220 8.25 24.20 -20.01
C ALA A 220 7.02 24.54 -20.87
N LEU A 221 5.86 23.91 -20.62
CA LEU A 221 4.61 24.22 -21.29
C LEU A 221 4.21 25.69 -21.01
N VAL A 222 4.19 26.08 -19.73
CA VAL A 222 3.85 27.46 -19.33
C VAL A 222 4.78 28.50 -19.99
N LYS A 223 6.10 28.25 -20.03
CA LYS A 223 7.10 29.14 -20.61
C LYS A 223 7.09 29.19 -22.13
N ARG A 224 6.34 28.34 -22.83
CA ARG A 224 6.15 28.41 -24.30
C ARG A 224 5.18 29.50 -24.73
N HIS A 225 4.34 29.99 -23.83
CA HIS A 225 3.40 31.07 -24.15
C HIS A 225 4.12 32.39 -24.22
N GLU A 226 3.97 33.10 -25.36
CA GLU A 226 4.71 34.35 -25.68
C GLU A 226 4.55 35.46 -24.64
N ASN A 227 3.40 35.47 -23.95
CA ASN A 227 3.07 36.47 -22.93
C ASN A 227 3.49 36.10 -21.51
N VAL A 228 4.16 34.95 -21.31
CA VAL A 228 4.72 34.53 -20.03
C VAL A 228 6.21 34.80 -20.02
N LEU A 229 6.64 35.73 -19.17
CA LEU A 229 8.05 36.03 -18.98
C LEU A 229 8.77 34.99 -18.12
N ASN A 230 8.10 34.55 -17.06
CA ASN A 230 8.66 33.51 -16.17
C ASN A 230 7.57 32.74 -15.45
N CYS A 231 7.96 31.61 -14.81
CA CYS A 231 7.12 30.79 -13.95
C CYS A 231 7.88 30.50 -12.64
N ILE A 232 7.34 31.00 -11.53
CA ILE A 232 7.97 30.95 -10.20
C ILE A 232 7.01 30.39 -9.15
N ASN A 233 7.50 30.12 -7.95
CA ASN A 233 6.71 29.67 -6.79
C ASN A 233 5.83 28.45 -7.10
N PHE A 234 6.40 27.43 -7.75
CA PHE A 234 5.65 26.24 -8.15
C PHE A 234 5.49 25.25 -7.00
N TYR A 235 4.24 25.06 -6.56
CA TYR A 235 3.81 24.11 -5.55
C TYR A 235 2.86 23.08 -6.17
N ALA A 236 3.01 21.81 -5.80
CA ALA A 236 2.08 20.73 -6.15
C ALA A 236 1.68 20.03 -4.86
N ILE A 237 0.38 20.04 -4.54
CA ILE A 237 -0.18 19.49 -3.29
C ILE A 237 -1.02 18.27 -3.66
N PRO A 238 -0.68 17.06 -3.15
CA PRO A 238 -1.47 15.87 -3.41
C PRO A 238 -2.81 15.91 -2.65
N ILE A 239 -3.89 15.61 -3.36
CA ILE A 239 -5.26 15.51 -2.84
C ILE A 239 -5.82 14.12 -3.13
N GLY A 240 -5.29 13.10 -2.46
CA GLY A 240 -5.56 11.70 -2.78
C GLY A 240 -4.71 11.23 -3.97
N TYR A 241 -5.33 10.99 -5.12
CA TYR A 241 -4.63 10.51 -6.34
C TYR A 241 -4.14 11.62 -7.25
N ASP A 242 -4.72 12.78 -7.10
CA ASP A 242 -4.52 13.91 -7.99
C ASP A 242 -3.78 15.03 -7.24
N TYR A 243 -3.35 16.04 -7.98
CA TYR A 243 -2.63 17.18 -7.44
C TYR A 243 -3.39 18.48 -7.69
N VAL A 244 -3.31 19.42 -6.73
CA VAL A 244 -3.56 20.83 -6.95
C VAL A 244 -2.22 21.50 -7.23
N LEU A 245 -2.12 22.19 -8.35
CA LEU A 245 -0.96 23.00 -8.71
C LEU A 245 -1.21 24.46 -8.37
N ILE A 246 -0.23 25.08 -7.75
CA ILE A 246 -0.23 26.52 -7.43
C ILE A 246 1.10 27.09 -7.90
N PHE A 247 1.06 28.08 -8.79
CA PHE A 247 2.28 28.77 -9.23
C PHE A 247 2.00 30.18 -9.67
N THR A 248 3.06 30.97 -9.82
CA THR A 248 3.00 32.34 -10.26
C THR A 248 3.58 32.47 -11.67
N ILE A 249 2.91 33.17 -12.54
CA ILE A 249 3.46 33.61 -13.84
C ILE A 249 3.78 35.10 -13.79
N GLU A 250 4.93 35.47 -14.32
CA GLU A 250 5.33 36.85 -14.53
C GLU A 250 4.92 37.29 -15.95
N VAL A 251 4.23 38.41 -16.08
CA VAL A 251 3.74 38.98 -17.35
C VAL A 251 4.14 40.44 -17.49
N ASP A 252 4.07 40.98 -18.72
CA ASP A 252 4.33 42.44 -18.96
C ASP A 252 3.37 43.28 -18.11
N GLY A 253 3.91 44.23 -17.34
CA GLY A 253 3.15 45.15 -16.49
C GLY A 253 2.20 46.08 -17.26
N GLN A 254 2.32 46.18 -18.59
CA GLN A 254 1.39 46.89 -19.45
C GLN A 254 0.20 46.04 -19.93
N MET A 255 0.18 44.75 -19.61
CA MET A 255 -0.91 43.85 -19.95
C MET A 255 -2.20 44.24 -19.19
N THR A 256 -3.33 44.26 -19.91
CA THR A 256 -4.62 44.52 -19.24
C THR A 256 -5.01 43.40 -18.30
N THR A 257 -5.75 43.69 -17.23
CA THR A 257 -6.30 42.67 -16.34
C THR A 257 -7.13 41.63 -17.09
N TYR A 258 -7.83 42.04 -18.15
CA TYR A 258 -8.62 41.13 -18.97
C TYR A 258 -7.74 40.16 -19.76
N ASP A 259 -6.66 40.60 -20.36
CA ASP A 259 -5.76 39.75 -21.13
C ASP A 259 -4.96 38.82 -20.24
N SER A 260 -4.48 39.31 -19.08
CA SER A 260 -3.77 38.47 -18.11
C SER A 260 -4.66 37.40 -17.51
N HIS A 261 -5.93 37.71 -17.22
CA HIS A 261 -6.91 36.73 -16.77
C HIS A 261 -7.19 35.67 -17.84
N LYS A 262 -7.38 36.05 -19.11
CA LYS A 262 -7.57 35.10 -20.21
C LYS A 262 -6.37 34.18 -20.40
N LEU A 263 -5.16 34.69 -20.26
CA LEU A 263 -3.93 33.91 -20.32
C LEU A 263 -3.91 32.87 -19.22
N ALA A 264 -4.18 33.28 -17.96
CA ALA A 264 -4.24 32.37 -16.83
C ALA A 264 -5.32 31.27 -17.03
N GLU A 265 -6.53 31.64 -17.44
CA GLU A 265 -7.62 30.70 -17.73
C GLU A 265 -7.27 29.69 -18.83
N HIS A 266 -6.56 30.14 -19.87
CA HIS A 266 -6.09 29.27 -20.94
C HIS A 266 -5.07 28.25 -20.43
N LEU A 267 -4.07 28.67 -19.66
CA LEU A 267 -3.05 27.82 -19.04
C LEU A 267 -3.67 26.84 -18.04
N GLU A 268 -4.61 27.29 -17.22
CA GLU A 268 -5.31 26.43 -16.27
C GLU A 268 -6.05 25.28 -16.99
N LYS A 269 -6.76 25.58 -18.08
CA LYS A 269 -7.46 24.58 -18.90
C LYS A 269 -6.49 23.60 -19.57
N GLU A 270 -5.40 24.11 -20.13
CA GLU A 270 -4.41 23.29 -20.82
C GLU A 270 -3.74 22.30 -19.84
N ILE A 271 -3.31 22.79 -18.68
CA ILE A 271 -2.63 21.98 -17.67
C ILE A 271 -3.58 21.00 -16.97
N SER A 272 -4.85 21.40 -16.75
CA SER A 272 -5.86 20.51 -16.16
C SER A 272 -6.22 19.29 -17.03
N ASN A 273 -5.82 19.27 -18.30
CA ASN A 273 -5.95 18.10 -19.16
C ASN A 273 -4.85 17.05 -18.93
N HIS A 274 -3.81 17.36 -18.15
CA HIS A 274 -2.80 16.36 -17.78
C HIS A 274 -3.36 15.35 -16.75
N GLU A 275 -2.95 14.09 -16.91
CA GLU A 275 -3.29 13.05 -15.94
C GLU A 275 -2.84 13.46 -14.53
N LYS A 276 -3.68 13.15 -13.54
CA LYS A 276 -3.45 13.40 -12.11
C LYS A 276 -3.43 14.88 -11.70
N ILE A 277 -3.97 15.80 -12.50
CA ILE A 277 -4.16 17.20 -12.10
C ILE A 277 -5.66 17.47 -11.93
N GLU A 278 -6.09 17.71 -10.69
CA GLU A 278 -7.48 18.03 -10.34
C GLU A 278 -7.77 19.52 -10.54
N LYS A 279 -6.80 20.40 -10.19
CA LYS A 279 -6.99 21.85 -10.22
C LYS A 279 -5.67 22.56 -10.38
N VAL A 280 -5.69 23.66 -11.11
CA VAL A 280 -4.57 24.61 -11.25
C VAL A 280 -5.03 25.96 -10.72
N ILE A 281 -4.16 26.65 -10.00
CA ILE A 281 -4.35 28.01 -9.49
C ILE A 281 -3.13 28.83 -9.93
N ILE A 282 -3.35 29.85 -10.74
CA ILE A 282 -2.28 30.69 -11.28
C ILE A 282 -2.39 32.09 -10.66
N HIS A 283 -1.31 32.52 -10.00
CA HIS A 283 -1.14 33.91 -9.61
C HIS A 283 -0.42 34.63 -10.73
N VAL A 284 -0.84 35.87 -11.06
CA VAL A 284 -0.26 36.66 -12.10
C VAL A 284 0.45 37.88 -11.50
N ASP A 285 1.76 37.98 -11.70
CA ASP A 285 2.59 39.11 -11.27
C ASP A 285 2.99 39.97 -12.47
N PRO A 286 2.60 41.25 -12.50
CA PRO A 286 3.09 42.19 -13.49
C PRO A 286 4.52 42.64 -13.15
N VAL A 287 5.43 42.55 -14.10
CA VAL A 287 6.84 42.93 -13.98
C VAL A 287 7.26 43.88 -15.09
#